data_a52156ffe95fa3fc6b759771c1a4cf53
#
_entry.id   a52156ffe95fa3fc6b759771c1a4cf53
#
_cell.length_a   1.000
_cell.length_b   1.000
_cell.length_c   1.000
_cell.angle_alpha   90.00
_cell.angle_beta   90.00
_cell.angle_gamma   90.00
#
_symmetry.space_group_name_H-M   'P 1'
#
loop_
_entity.id
_entity.type
_entity.pdbx_description
1 polymer ?
#
loop_
_entity_poly.entity_id
_entity_poly.type
_entity_poly.pdbx_seq_one_letter_code
_entity_poly.pdbx_strand_id
1 'polypeptide(L)'
;MNGALADMSGSCAIMALIKNRKCIIANIGDSRCVLYKNKRVTFSTRDHKPNSTFEKTRIELAGGSVYQTQSVIPLFQNGKQIEIPWRVLPGGLSVSRTFGDIESKDSKFGGKKDVVAALPDIVEFELTDEYNFMVIGCDGIFDVLTNNEILECIQIVLRIHKNKNRKINELCGDFAQMIIKSALAKESFDNVSCIVVVFNINGLI
;
A
#
# COMPACT_ATOMS: atom_id res chain seq x y z
N MET A 1 -28.50 -3.24 -30.72
CA MET A 1 -27.20 -3.59 -30.12
C MET A 1 -27.33 -3.28 -28.63
N ASN A 2 -27.44 -4.30 -27.80
CA ASN A 2 -27.45 -4.12 -26.34
C ASN A 2 -26.05 -3.67 -25.94
N GLY A 3 -25.85 -2.36 -25.75
CA GLY A 3 -24.63 -1.83 -25.18
C GLY A 3 -24.51 -2.33 -23.75
N ALA A 4 -23.66 -3.32 -23.52
CA ALA A 4 -23.24 -3.63 -22.17
C ALA A 4 -22.70 -2.32 -21.55
N LEU A 5 -23.27 -1.92 -20.41
CA LEU A 5 -22.72 -0.82 -19.62
C LEU A 5 -21.26 -1.17 -19.34
N ALA A 6 -20.33 -0.29 -19.74
CA ALA A 6 -18.93 -0.50 -19.43
C ALA A 6 -18.76 -0.50 -17.90
N ASP A 7 -18.04 -1.49 -17.39
CA ASP A 7 -17.68 -1.52 -15.96
C ASP A 7 -16.67 -0.41 -15.70
N MET A 8 -17.05 0.55 -14.85
CA MET A 8 -16.24 1.72 -14.48
C MET A 8 -15.39 1.49 -13.23
N SER A 9 -15.51 0.32 -12.61
CA SER A 9 -14.74 0.01 -11.41
C SER A 9 -13.25 -0.10 -11.67
N GLY A 10 -12.47 0.14 -10.63
CA GLY A 10 -11.02 0.05 -10.65
C GLY A 10 -10.48 -0.56 -9.37
N SER A 11 -9.20 -0.92 -9.40
CA SER A 11 -8.52 -1.51 -8.25
C SER A 11 -7.03 -1.19 -8.25
N CYS A 12 -6.48 -0.96 -7.07
CA CYS A 12 -5.06 -1.11 -6.81
C CYS A 12 -4.67 -2.60 -6.81
N ALA A 13 -3.40 -2.89 -7.01
CA ALA A 13 -2.89 -4.25 -6.89
C ALA A 13 -1.43 -4.25 -6.44
N ILE A 14 -1.11 -5.15 -5.52
CA ILE A 14 0.25 -5.44 -5.12
C ILE A 14 0.47 -6.94 -5.09
N MET A 15 1.60 -7.38 -5.63
CA MET A 15 1.94 -8.79 -5.75
C MET A 15 3.41 -9.00 -5.41
N ALA A 16 3.70 -10.10 -4.70
CA ALA A 16 5.04 -10.59 -4.51
C ALA A 16 5.14 -12.03 -5.02
N LEU A 17 6.02 -12.27 -5.97
CA LEU A 17 6.36 -13.59 -6.48
C LEU A 17 7.70 -14.02 -5.90
N ILE A 18 7.71 -15.11 -5.14
CA ILE A 18 8.92 -15.68 -4.56
C ILE A 18 9.17 -17.05 -5.17
N LYS A 19 10.32 -17.19 -5.83
CA LYS A 19 10.75 -18.47 -6.39
C LYS A 19 12.23 -18.70 -6.05
N ASN A 20 12.51 -19.79 -5.35
CA ASN A 20 13.83 -20.04 -4.78
C ASN A 20 14.24 -18.89 -3.84
N ARG A 21 15.31 -18.18 -4.17
CA ARG A 21 15.76 -16.98 -3.43
C ARG A 21 15.43 -15.68 -4.15
N LYS A 22 14.73 -15.74 -5.27
CA LYS A 22 14.32 -14.57 -6.06
C LYS A 22 12.98 -14.05 -5.58
N CYS A 23 12.89 -12.75 -5.36
CA CYS A 23 11.65 -12.06 -5.04
C CYS A 23 11.40 -10.97 -6.07
N ILE A 24 10.21 -10.98 -6.67
CA ILE A 24 9.74 -9.96 -7.60
C ILE A 24 8.50 -9.33 -6.98
N ILE A 25 8.51 -8.02 -6.82
CA ILE A 25 7.35 -7.25 -6.34
C ILE A 25 6.84 -6.38 -7.47
N ALA A 26 5.55 -6.43 -7.72
CA ALA A 26 4.84 -5.55 -8.65
C ALA A 26 3.77 -4.78 -7.89
N ASN A 27 3.73 -3.45 -8.05
CA ASN A 27 2.78 -2.56 -7.39
C ASN A 27 2.09 -1.61 -8.37
N ILE A 28 0.77 -1.50 -8.25
CA ILE A 28 -0.08 -0.48 -8.88
C ILE A 28 -0.98 0.09 -7.78
N GLY A 29 -0.90 1.40 -7.54
CA GLY A 29 -1.67 2.08 -6.50
C GLY A 29 -0.90 2.30 -5.21
N ASP A 30 -1.59 2.39 -4.11
CA ASP A 30 -1.09 2.79 -2.79
C ASP A 30 -1.13 1.70 -1.72
N SER A 31 -1.44 0.47 -2.11
CA SER A 31 -1.04 -0.69 -1.31
C SER A 31 0.49 -0.76 -1.26
N ARG A 32 1.04 -1.23 -0.17
CA ARG A 32 2.49 -1.19 0.04
C ARG A 32 3.05 -2.53 0.48
N CYS A 33 4.27 -2.80 0.01
CA CYS A 33 5.11 -3.90 0.48
C CYS A 33 6.35 -3.32 1.17
N VAL A 34 6.64 -3.82 2.37
CA VAL A 34 7.81 -3.41 3.16
C VAL A 34 8.64 -4.64 3.49
N LEU A 35 9.94 -4.57 3.27
CA LEU A 35 10.90 -5.60 3.66
C LEU A 35 11.76 -5.15 4.83
N TYR A 36 12.00 -6.10 5.69
CA TYR A 36 12.77 -5.91 6.91
C TYR A 36 13.96 -6.88 6.95
N LYS A 37 15.12 -6.32 7.25
CA LYS A 37 16.40 -7.03 7.36
C LYS A 37 17.12 -6.52 8.60
N ASN A 38 17.61 -7.41 9.45
CA ASN A 38 18.37 -7.04 10.65
C ASN A 38 17.63 -5.98 11.52
N LYS A 39 16.33 -6.20 11.75
CA LYS A 39 15.46 -5.30 12.54
C LYS A 39 15.36 -3.86 11.99
N ARG A 40 15.50 -3.70 10.68
CA ARG A 40 15.39 -2.39 10.00
C ARG A 40 14.55 -2.52 8.74
N VAL A 41 13.89 -1.45 8.38
CA VAL A 41 13.28 -1.29 7.06
C VAL A 41 14.40 -1.17 6.04
N THR A 42 14.44 -2.05 5.04
CA THR A 42 15.46 -2.05 3.99
C THR A 42 14.91 -1.72 2.62
N PHE A 43 13.63 -1.96 2.42
CA PHE A 43 12.92 -1.64 1.19
C PHE A 43 11.46 -1.35 1.50
N SER A 44 10.88 -0.45 0.72
CA SER A 44 9.44 -0.20 0.65
C SER A 44 9.07 0.14 -0.78
N THR A 45 7.97 -0.42 -1.28
CA THR A 45 7.38 0.06 -2.54
C THR A 45 6.97 1.51 -2.39
N ARG A 46 6.91 2.24 -3.50
CA ARG A 46 6.36 3.59 -3.53
C ARG A 46 4.87 3.54 -3.76
N ASP A 47 4.14 4.30 -2.98
CA ASP A 47 2.73 4.52 -3.21
C ASP A 47 2.56 5.44 -4.42
N HIS A 48 1.63 5.09 -5.30
CA HIS A 48 1.30 5.91 -6.46
C HIS A 48 0.26 6.98 -6.07
N LYS A 49 0.66 7.88 -5.15
CA LYS A 49 -0.17 9.03 -4.76
C LYS A 49 0.03 10.18 -5.76
N PRO A 50 -1.04 10.90 -6.18
CA PRO A 50 -0.97 11.96 -7.19
C PRO A 50 0.01 13.09 -6.88
N ASN A 51 0.22 13.40 -5.61
CA ASN A 51 1.12 14.46 -5.13
C ASN A 51 2.59 14.04 -5.02
N SER A 52 2.92 12.77 -5.20
CA SER A 52 4.32 12.35 -5.24
C SER A 52 5.02 12.96 -6.46
N THR A 53 6.26 13.40 -6.31
CA THR A 53 6.98 14.14 -7.36
C THR A 53 6.98 13.41 -8.71
N PHE A 54 7.23 12.09 -8.70
CA PHE A 54 7.26 11.29 -9.93
C PHE A 54 5.90 11.20 -10.60
N GLU A 55 4.86 10.90 -9.83
CA GLU A 55 3.52 10.74 -10.35
C GLU A 55 2.94 12.08 -10.82
N LYS A 56 3.14 13.15 -10.04
CA LYS A 56 2.72 14.49 -10.44
C LYS A 56 3.33 14.91 -11.78
N THR A 57 4.65 14.75 -11.94
CA THR A 57 5.33 15.07 -13.21
C THR A 57 4.79 14.22 -14.37
N ARG A 58 4.58 12.91 -14.14
CA ARG A 58 4.01 12.00 -15.15
C ARG A 58 2.60 12.42 -15.56
N ILE A 59 1.74 12.74 -14.57
CA ILE A 59 0.36 13.20 -14.78
C ILE A 59 0.33 14.48 -15.62
N GLU A 60 1.16 15.47 -15.25
CA GLU A 60 1.24 16.76 -15.94
C GLU A 60 1.76 16.60 -17.38
N LEU A 61 2.77 15.77 -17.60
CA LEU A 61 3.28 15.45 -18.94
C LEU A 61 2.23 14.73 -19.81
N ALA A 62 1.38 13.88 -19.21
CA ALA A 62 0.24 13.28 -19.89
C ALA A 62 -0.91 14.27 -20.11
N GLY A 63 -0.76 15.52 -19.65
CA GLY A 63 -1.72 16.61 -19.77
C GLY A 63 -2.89 16.50 -18.78
N GLY A 64 -2.76 15.76 -17.70
CA GLY A 64 -3.63 15.79 -16.55
C GLY A 64 -3.24 16.90 -15.56
N SER A 65 -3.90 16.93 -14.44
CA SER A 65 -3.57 17.82 -13.33
C SER A 65 -3.77 17.15 -11.99
N VAL A 66 -3.12 17.68 -10.96
CA VAL A 66 -3.26 17.21 -9.56
C VAL A 66 -3.86 18.34 -8.75
N TYR A 67 -4.88 18.02 -7.97
CA TYR A 67 -5.58 18.98 -7.14
C TYR A 67 -5.90 18.44 -5.75
N GLN A 68 -6.17 19.33 -4.84
CA GLN A 68 -6.70 19.02 -3.53
C GLN A 68 -7.95 19.87 -3.33
N THR A 69 -9.05 19.25 -2.92
CA THR A 69 -10.27 19.98 -2.62
C THR A 69 -10.04 20.87 -1.41
N GLN A 70 -10.26 22.15 -1.55
CA GLN A 70 -10.20 23.06 -0.40
C GLN A 70 -11.48 22.94 0.41
N SER A 71 -11.36 22.61 1.69
CA SER A 71 -12.47 22.74 2.62
C SER A 71 -12.41 24.11 3.29
N VAL A 72 -13.46 24.87 3.18
CA VAL A 72 -13.59 26.19 3.86
C VAL A 72 -13.61 26.03 5.38
N ILE A 73 -14.05 24.86 5.85
CA ILE A 73 -14.07 24.51 7.28
C ILE A 73 -13.15 23.29 7.46
N PRO A 74 -12.19 23.34 8.40
CA PRO A 74 -11.39 22.16 8.70
C PRO A 74 -12.30 20.99 9.06
N LEU A 75 -12.13 19.87 8.35
CA LEU A 75 -12.85 18.65 8.64
C LEU A 75 -12.21 17.96 9.84
N PHE A 76 -13.00 17.71 10.87
CA PHE A 76 -12.54 16.98 12.05
C PHE A 76 -13.33 15.67 12.18
N GLN A 77 -12.61 14.61 12.51
CA GLN A 77 -13.20 13.35 12.90
C GLN A 77 -12.52 12.90 14.21
N ASN A 78 -13.33 12.62 15.21
CA ASN A 78 -12.85 12.29 16.58
C ASN A 78 -11.84 13.29 17.15
N GLY A 79 -12.02 14.59 16.84
CA GLY A 79 -11.13 15.65 17.31
C GLY A 79 -9.81 15.81 16.56
N LYS A 80 -9.55 14.99 15.54
CA LYS A 80 -8.40 15.12 14.63
C LYS A 80 -8.81 15.76 13.31
N GLN A 81 -7.98 16.63 12.78
CA GLN A 81 -8.18 17.20 11.46
C GLN A 81 -7.96 16.11 10.40
N ILE A 82 -8.95 15.92 9.53
CA ILE A 82 -8.84 15.00 8.40
C ILE A 82 -8.02 15.67 7.30
N GLU A 83 -6.97 15.03 6.86
CA GLU A 83 -6.22 15.46 5.69
C GLU A 83 -7.00 15.07 4.42
N ILE A 84 -7.35 16.08 3.61
CA ILE A 84 -8.04 15.85 2.34
C ILE A 84 -7.03 15.28 1.34
N PRO A 85 -7.32 14.13 0.71
CA PRO A 85 -6.38 13.53 -0.21
C PRO A 85 -6.21 14.35 -1.49
N TRP A 86 -5.00 14.36 -2.02
CA TRP A 86 -4.72 14.84 -3.36
C TRP A 86 -5.36 13.92 -4.39
N ARG A 87 -5.88 14.51 -5.46
CA ARG A 87 -6.60 13.78 -6.51
C ARG A 87 -6.06 14.14 -7.88
N VAL A 88 -6.24 13.21 -8.84
CA VAL A 88 -5.86 13.38 -10.23
C VAL A 88 -7.07 13.78 -11.09
N LEU A 89 -6.87 14.65 -12.08
CA LEU A 89 -7.85 14.96 -13.11
C LEU A 89 -7.28 14.64 -14.51
N PRO A 90 -8.09 14.01 -15.38
CA PRO A 90 -9.44 13.49 -15.17
C PRO A 90 -9.47 12.28 -14.23
N GLY A 91 -10.65 11.95 -13.70
CA GLY A 91 -10.93 10.76 -12.90
C GLY A 91 -11.24 11.02 -11.44
N GLY A 92 -10.66 12.07 -10.81
CA GLY A 92 -10.94 12.41 -9.42
C GLY A 92 -10.41 11.39 -8.39
N LEU A 93 -9.48 10.50 -8.79
CA LEU A 93 -8.95 9.43 -7.95
C LEU A 93 -7.87 9.94 -6.99
N SER A 94 -7.80 9.36 -5.80
CA SER A 94 -6.74 9.60 -4.80
C SER A 94 -5.46 8.82 -5.08
N VAL A 95 -5.45 8.02 -6.13
CA VAL A 95 -4.30 7.28 -6.64
C VAL A 95 -4.04 7.64 -8.10
N SER A 96 -2.81 7.52 -8.55
CA SER A 96 -2.39 7.87 -9.92
C SER A 96 -2.22 6.65 -10.83
N ARG A 97 -2.32 5.45 -10.28
CA ARG A 97 -2.26 4.19 -11.02
C ARG A 97 -3.25 3.18 -10.49
N THR A 98 -4.03 2.57 -11.40
CA THR A 98 -5.04 1.56 -11.11
C THR A 98 -5.20 0.61 -12.28
N PHE A 99 -5.76 -0.58 -12.03
CA PHE A 99 -6.47 -1.35 -13.05
C PHE A 99 -7.90 -0.82 -13.16
N GLY A 100 -8.55 -1.02 -14.32
CA GLY A 100 -9.90 -0.48 -14.53
C GLY A 100 -9.93 1.06 -14.56
N ASP A 101 -10.87 1.69 -13.90
CA ASP A 101 -11.11 3.15 -13.88
C ASP A 101 -11.11 3.74 -15.31
N ILE A 102 -11.84 3.11 -16.18
CA ILE A 102 -11.86 3.39 -17.63
C ILE A 102 -12.29 4.82 -17.95
N GLU A 103 -13.16 5.41 -17.13
CA GLU A 103 -13.57 6.81 -17.27
C GLU A 103 -12.41 7.80 -17.10
N SER A 104 -11.40 7.44 -16.33
CA SER A 104 -10.19 8.25 -16.14
C SER A 104 -9.21 8.16 -17.31
N LYS A 105 -9.30 7.10 -18.11
CA LYS A 105 -8.29 6.67 -19.09
C LYS A 105 -8.73 6.84 -20.55
N ASP A 106 -10.02 6.58 -20.85
CA ASP A 106 -10.55 6.62 -22.20
C ASP A 106 -11.24 7.97 -22.49
N SER A 107 -10.82 8.61 -23.57
CA SER A 107 -11.38 9.88 -24.01
C SER A 107 -12.88 9.84 -24.31
N LYS A 108 -13.43 8.66 -24.62
CA LYS A 108 -14.89 8.47 -24.82
C LYS A 108 -15.70 8.79 -23.56
N PHE A 109 -15.09 8.66 -22.37
CA PHE A 109 -15.72 8.94 -21.09
C PHE A 109 -15.18 10.21 -20.41
N GLY A 110 -14.42 11.04 -21.16
CA GLY A 110 -13.81 12.25 -20.62
C GLY A 110 -12.45 12.02 -19.97
N GLY A 111 -11.96 10.81 -20.00
CA GLY A 111 -10.64 10.42 -19.53
C GLY A 111 -9.51 10.87 -20.44
N LYS A 112 -8.29 10.65 -20.01
CA LYS A 112 -7.09 10.97 -20.77
C LYS A 112 -6.05 9.88 -20.61
N LYS A 113 -5.57 9.38 -21.76
CA LYS A 113 -4.57 8.33 -21.80
C LYS A 113 -3.35 8.71 -20.95
N ASP A 114 -2.84 7.74 -20.20
CA ASP A 114 -1.63 7.82 -19.40
C ASP A 114 -1.69 8.79 -18.18
N VAL A 115 -2.82 9.46 -17.94
CA VAL A 115 -3.01 10.27 -16.73
C VAL A 115 -3.20 9.36 -15.50
N VAL A 116 -4.12 8.42 -15.57
CA VAL A 116 -4.18 7.29 -14.63
C VAL A 116 -3.61 6.06 -15.34
N ALA A 117 -2.47 5.57 -14.89
CA ALA A 117 -1.76 4.50 -15.58
C ALA A 117 -2.06 3.11 -15.00
N ALA A 118 -2.04 2.08 -15.86
CA ALA A 118 -2.10 0.68 -15.44
C ALA A 118 -0.70 0.01 -15.54
N LEU A 119 0.36 0.79 -15.38
CA LEU A 119 1.75 0.34 -15.47
C LEU A 119 2.29 0.11 -14.04
N PRO A 120 2.70 -1.12 -13.67
CA PRO A 120 3.27 -1.38 -12.36
C PRO A 120 4.70 -0.86 -12.24
N ASP A 121 5.10 -0.49 -11.02
CA ASP A 121 6.49 -0.50 -10.63
C ASP A 121 6.88 -1.95 -10.31
N ILE A 122 7.97 -2.43 -10.90
CA ILE A 122 8.48 -3.78 -10.69
C ILE A 122 9.88 -3.70 -10.11
N VAL A 123 10.10 -4.40 -9.00
CA VAL A 123 11.41 -4.53 -8.35
C VAL A 123 11.75 -6.00 -8.18
N GLU A 124 12.97 -6.35 -8.51
CA GLU A 124 13.51 -7.70 -8.34
C GLU A 124 14.76 -7.65 -7.43
N PHE A 125 14.87 -8.60 -6.51
CA PHE A 125 16.04 -8.75 -5.65
C PHE A 125 16.20 -10.21 -5.20
N GLU A 126 17.39 -10.54 -4.71
CA GLU A 126 17.69 -11.84 -4.12
C GLU A 126 17.48 -11.80 -2.61
N LEU A 127 16.70 -12.75 -2.09
CA LEU A 127 16.51 -12.95 -0.67
C LEU A 127 17.73 -13.64 -0.07
N THR A 128 18.44 -12.93 0.79
CA THR A 128 19.52 -13.48 1.62
C THR A 128 18.97 -13.90 2.99
N ASP A 129 19.76 -14.67 3.77
CA ASP A 129 19.37 -15.11 5.11
C ASP A 129 19.23 -13.97 6.13
N GLU A 130 19.64 -12.76 5.75
CA GLU A 130 19.47 -11.54 6.56
C GLU A 130 18.06 -10.94 6.50
N TYR A 131 17.26 -11.29 5.48
CA TYR A 131 15.87 -10.86 5.41
C TYR A 131 15.05 -11.59 6.45
N ASN A 132 14.37 -10.84 7.29
CA ASN A 132 13.57 -11.40 8.38
C ASN A 132 12.14 -11.65 7.94
N PHE A 133 11.47 -10.62 7.44
CA PHE A 133 10.08 -10.72 7.02
C PHE A 133 9.72 -9.64 6.00
N MET A 134 8.58 -9.85 5.37
CA MET A 134 7.91 -8.93 4.47
C MET A 134 6.49 -8.70 4.95
N VAL A 135 6.03 -7.47 4.88
CA VAL A 135 4.64 -7.12 5.15
C VAL A 135 4.04 -6.48 3.89
N ILE A 136 2.91 -7.01 3.46
CA ILE A 136 2.10 -6.45 2.37
C ILE A 136 0.78 -6.02 2.97
N GLY A 137 0.31 -4.81 2.67
CA GLY A 137 -0.95 -4.29 3.18
C GLY A 137 -1.58 -3.27 2.26
N CYS A 138 -2.86 -2.99 2.48
CA CYS A 138 -3.57 -1.91 1.82
C CYS A 138 -3.30 -0.57 2.52
N ASP A 139 -3.82 0.50 1.93
CA ASP A 139 -3.74 1.87 2.44
C ASP A 139 -4.35 2.02 3.84
N GLY A 140 -5.42 1.30 4.19
CA GLY A 140 -5.99 1.28 5.55
C GLY A 140 -5.00 0.93 6.67
N ILE A 141 -3.83 0.35 6.33
CA ILE A 141 -2.69 0.17 7.24
C ILE A 141 -1.73 1.34 7.13
N PHE A 142 -1.27 1.64 5.92
CA PHE A 142 -0.13 2.51 5.69
C PHE A 142 -0.45 4.00 5.74
N ASP A 143 -1.72 4.37 5.69
CA ASP A 143 -2.16 5.76 5.92
C ASP A 143 -2.11 6.13 7.43
N VAL A 144 -2.14 5.14 8.32
CA VAL A 144 -2.12 5.37 9.79
C VAL A 144 -0.88 4.82 10.50
N LEU A 145 -0.18 3.83 9.91
CA LEU A 145 1.02 3.23 10.48
C LEU A 145 2.23 3.49 9.58
N THR A 146 3.30 3.98 10.17
CA THR A 146 4.60 4.06 9.52
C THR A 146 5.24 2.67 9.39
N ASN A 147 6.19 2.51 8.46
CA ASN A 147 6.93 1.26 8.31
C ASN A 147 7.67 0.85 9.60
N ASN A 148 8.11 1.80 10.43
CA ASN A 148 8.78 1.51 11.70
C ASN A 148 7.79 1.04 12.77
N GLU A 149 6.60 1.61 12.84
CA GLU A 149 5.56 1.16 13.77
C GLU A 149 5.09 -0.27 13.47
N ILE A 150 5.08 -0.66 12.20
CA ILE A 150 4.83 -2.07 11.82
C ILE A 150 5.93 -2.98 12.37
N LEU A 151 7.20 -2.56 12.30
CA LEU A 151 8.30 -3.30 12.93
C LEU A 151 8.11 -3.41 14.45
N GLU A 152 7.68 -2.34 15.10
CA GLU A 152 7.39 -2.35 16.54
C GLU A 152 6.27 -3.33 16.90
N CYS A 153 5.20 -3.39 16.11
CA CYS A 153 4.13 -4.39 16.28
C CYS A 153 4.68 -5.82 16.29
N ILE A 154 5.55 -6.15 15.35
CA ILE A 154 6.19 -7.47 15.27
C ILE A 154 7.09 -7.73 16.50
N GLN A 155 7.88 -6.73 16.90
CA GLN A 155 8.75 -6.85 18.08
C GLN A 155 7.96 -7.03 19.38
N ILE A 156 6.80 -6.41 19.52
CA ILE A 156 5.91 -6.61 20.68
C ILE A 156 5.45 -8.06 20.74
N VAL A 157 4.98 -8.62 19.63
CA VAL A 157 4.54 -10.02 19.56
C VAL A 157 5.68 -10.97 19.90
N LEU A 158 6.89 -10.73 19.36
CA LEU A 158 8.07 -11.54 19.68
C LEU A 158 8.42 -11.51 21.17
N ARG A 159 8.33 -10.35 21.84
CA ARG A 159 8.55 -10.24 23.29
C ARG A 159 7.50 -11.02 24.10
N ILE A 160 6.23 -10.94 23.72
CA ILE A 160 5.12 -11.67 24.38
C ILE A 160 5.32 -13.18 24.28
N HIS A 161 5.90 -13.66 23.21
CA HIS A 161 6.06 -15.09 22.92
C HIS A 161 7.48 -15.64 23.13
N LYS A 162 8.42 -14.83 23.61
CA LYS A 162 9.84 -15.16 23.75
C LYS A 162 10.12 -16.53 24.44
N ASN A 163 9.29 -16.91 25.40
CA ASN A 163 9.45 -18.15 26.18
C ASN A 163 8.37 -19.20 25.86
N LYS A 164 7.62 -19.00 24.78
CA LYS A 164 6.54 -19.91 24.36
C LYS A 164 6.95 -20.68 23.13
N ASN A 165 6.79 -21.98 23.13
CA ASN A 165 7.06 -22.81 21.96
C ASN A 165 5.91 -22.67 20.95
N ARG A 166 5.92 -21.56 20.18
CA ARG A 166 4.92 -21.24 19.15
C ARG A 166 5.40 -21.66 17.78
N LYS A 167 4.51 -22.22 16.98
CA LYS A 167 4.80 -22.50 15.57
C LYS A 167 4.90 -21.21 14.79
N ILE A 168 5.75 -21.19 13.76
CA ILE A 168 5.98 -20.00 12.93
C ILE A 168 4.68 -19.48 12.30
N ASN A 169 3.79 -20.36 11.85
CA ASN A 169 2.51 -19.96 11.26
C ASN A 169 1.59 -19.26 12.25
N GLU A 170 1.61 -19.67 13.53
CA GLU A 170 0.85 -19.01 14.59
C GLU A 170 1.40 -17.61 14.86
N LEU A 171 2.74 -17.47 14.88
CA LEU A 171 3.40 -16.17 15.02
C LEU A 171 3.08 -15.24 13.86
N CYS A 172 3.05 -15.74 12.61
CA CYS A 172 2.64 -14.94 11.45
C CYS A 172 1.22 -14.39 11.61
N GLY A 173 0.29 -15.20 12.12
CA GLY A 173 -1.07 -14.77 12.43
C GLY A 173 -1.10 -13.71 13.53
N ASP A 174 -0.33 -13.89 14.61
CA ASP A 174 -0.23 -12.94 15.70
C ASP A 174 0.40 -11.61 15.24
N PHE A 175 1.39 -11.63 14.32
CA PHE A 175 1.96 -10.43 13.71
C PHE A 175 0.92 -9.65 12.90
N ALA A 176 0.22 -10.33 11.99
CA ALA A 176 -0.82 -9.71 11.18
C ALA A 176 -1.94 -9.13 12.05
N GLN A 177 -2.39 -9.87 13.06
CA GLN A 177 -3.41 -9.42 14.01
C GLN A 177 -2.97 -8.17 14.80
N MET A 178 -1.69 -8.12 15.23
CA MET A 178 -1.16 -6.96 15.96
C MET A 178 -1.13 -5.72 15.05
N ILE A 179 -0.69 -5.85 13.80
CA ILE A 179 -0.66 -4.76 12.83
C ILE A 179 -2.09 -4.23 12.60
N ILE A 180 -3.05 -5.11 12.33
CA ILE A 180 -4.45 -4.74 12.11
C ILE A 180 -5.02 -4.02 13.33
N LYS A 181 -4.84 -4.57 14.54
CA LYS A 181 -5.30 -3.93 15.78
C LYS A 181 -4.68 -2.56 16.00
N SER A 182 -3.40 -2.40 15.68
CA SER A 182 -2.70 -1.12 15.80
C SER A 182 -3.22 -0.09 14.81
N ALA A 183 -3.53 -0.50 13.56
CA ALA A 183 -4.15 0.37 12.57
C ALA A 183 -5.55 0.84 13.02
N LEU A 184 -6.38 -0.09 13.51
CA LEU A 184 -7.71 0.23 14.04
C LEU A 184 -7.63 1.12 15.29
N ALA A 185 -6.68 0.88 16.18
CA ALA A 185 -6.45 1.72 17.37
C ALA A 185 -5.99 3.15 17.02
N LYS A 186 -5.37 3.32 15.84
CA LYS A 186 -5.04 4.63 15.26
C LYS A 186 -6.17 5.23 14.40
N GLU A 187 -7.36 4.66 14.54
CA GLU A 187 -8.57 5.17 13.87
C GLU A 187 -8.47 5.07 12.33
N SER A 188 -7.94 3.94 11.81
CA SER A 188 -8.14 3.62 10.41
C SER A 188 -9.63 3.41 10.14
N PHE A 189 -10.17 4.15 9.18
CA PHE A 189 -11.59 4.08 8.78
C PHE A 189 -11.81 3.30 7.49
N ASP A 190 -10.76 2.74 6.94
CA ASP A 190 -10.79 1.95 5.72
C ASP A 190 -10.73 0.45 6.01
N ASN A 191 -10.96 -0.35 4.99
CA ASN A 191 -10.72 -1.78 5.03
C ASN A 191 -9.25 -2.04 5.32
N VAL A 192 -8.97 -2.95 6.25
CA VAL A 192 -7.62 -3.25 6.70
C VAL A 192 -7.25 -4.68 6.31
N SER A 193 -6.30 -4.82 5.39
CA SER A 193 -5.79 -6.11 4.93
C SER A 193 -4.28 -6.20 5.08
N CYS A 194 -3.80 -7.32 5.62
CA CYS A 194 -2.38 -7.54 5.91
C CYS A 194 -1.95 -8.97 5.61
N ILE A 195 -0.81 -9.10 4.94
CA ILE A 195 -0.11 -10.37 4.76
C ILE A 195 1.29 -10.22 5.37
N VAL A 196 1.69 -11.16 6.22
CA VAL A 196 3.04 -11.22 6.77
C VAL A 196 3.72 -12.49 6.30
N VAL A 197 4.86 -12.34 5.64
CA VAL A 197 5.72 -13.46 5.19
C VAL A 197 7.01 -13.44 5.99
N VAL A 198 7.31 -14.50 6.70
CA VAL A 198 8.55 -14.64 7.49
C VAL A 198 9.54 -15.49 6.71
N PHE A 199 10.74 -14.96 6.49
CA PHE A 199 11.86 -15.64 5.83
C PHE A 199 12.80 -16.27 6.84
N ASN A 200 13.20 -15.49 7.84
CA ASN A 200 14.12 -15.93 8.90
C ASN A 200 13.77 -15.26 10.22
N ILE A 201 13.38 -16.05 11.21
CA ILE A 201 13.03 -15.57 12.54
C ILE A 201 14.25 -15.45 13.47
N ASN A 202 15.34 -16.19 13.20
CA ASN A 202 16.48 -16.28 14.12
C ASN A 202 17.18 -14.93 14.34
N GLY A 203 17.07 -13.99 13.41
CA GLY A 203 17.60 -12.63 13.55
C GLY A 203 16.66 -11.66 14.29
N LEU A 204 15.46 -12.10 14.70
CA LEU A 204 14.44 -11.28 15.36
C LEU A 204 14.35 -11.51 16.86
N ILE A 205 14.72 -12.69 17.33
CA ILE A 205 14.67 -13.13 18.75
C ILE A 205 15.91 -12.66 19.51
#